data_9954e8a5e73e40e4e567da912fe4cf8f
#
_entry.id   9954e8a5e73e40e4e567da912fe4cf8f
#
_cell.length_a   1.000
_cell.length_b   1.000
_cell.length_c   1.000
_cell.angle_alpha   90.00
_cell.angle_beta   90.00
_cell.angle_gamma   90.00
#
_symmetry.space_group_name_H-M   'P 1'
#
loop_
_entity.id
_entity.type
_entity.pdbx_description
1 polymer ?
#
loop_
_entity_poly.entity_id
_entity_poly.type
_entity_poly.pdbx_seq_one_letter_code
_entity_poly.pdbx_strand_id
1 'polypeptide(L)'
;MDFNLTEQQLMMQKLFREVAQNEVKENAADVDENERFPKESVEVMRQAKMLGIPYSREYGGAGADYLCYILAIEELSKTCATSGVVLSAHTSLGTWPIAQFGTEKQKQRFLTDLCTGKKLAAFGLTEPNAGTDAAGQQTTAVLDGDEYVINGTKIFITNAGEADVYVIFAMTDKTKGTRGISAFILEKGTPGFTFGLHEKKLGIRGSATCELIFNNVRIPKENLLGKEGMGFKIAMQTLDGGRIGIAAQALGIAQGAIDEAVAYVKQRKQFGRPIAKFQNTQFQLADMQTQTDAARWLVYSAATAKQEGRPYTQLAAEAKLFAAETAMEITTKAIQLLGGYGYTRDLPVERMFRDAKITEIYEGTSEVQRMVISGAMLK
;
A
#
# COMPACT_ATOMS: atom_id res chain seq x y z
N MET A 1 -18.86 22.66 3.43
CA MET A 1 -17.84 21.61 3.26
C MET A 1 -16.65 22.05 4.08
N ASP A 2 -16.24 21.29 5.09
CA ASP A 2 -15.07 21.60 5.91
C ASP A 2 -13.89 20.76 5.37
N PHE A 3 -12.81 21.43 4.99
CA PHE A 3 -11.59 20.80 4.51
C PHE A 3 -10.52 20.63 5.60
N ASN A 4 -10.81 21.10 6.82
CA ASN A 4 -9.87 21.02 7.92
C ASN A 4 -9.91 19.62 8.55
N LEU A 5 -8.75 19.15 8.96
CA LEU A 5 -8.66 17.97 9.80
C LEU A 5 -9.27 18.25 11.18
N THR A 6 -9.98 17.29 11.75
CA THR A 6 -10.46 17.38 13.13
C THR A 6 -9.31 17.39 14.12
N GLU A 7 -9.55 17.83 15.36
CA GLU A 7 -8.54 17.81 16.41
C GLU A 7 -7.95 16.42 16.63
N GLN A 8 -8.79 15.37 16.56
CA GLN A 8 -8.32 13.97 16.68
C GLN A 8 -7.41 13.60 15.51
N GLN A 9 -7.77 13.93 14.27
CA GLN A 9 -6.97 13.66 13.08
C GLN A 9 -5.63 14.40 13.14
N LEU A 10 -5.62 15.67 13.56
CA LEU A 10 -4.40 16.46 13.74
C LEU A 10 -3.48 15.86 14.81
N MET A 11 -4.05 15.41 15.93
CA MET A 11 -3.29 14.76 17.01
C MET A 11 -2.68 13.45 16.53
N MET A 12 -3.44 12.63 15.81
CA MET A 12 -2.95 11.37 15.24
C MET A 12 -1.90 11.61 14.16
N GLN A 13 -2.11 12.58 13.26
CA GLN A 13 -1.11 12.97 12.27
C GLN A 13 0.22 13.38 12.92
N LYS A 14 0.15 14.17 14.00
CA LYS A 14 1.35 14.56 14.76
C LYS A 14 2.08 13.34 15.32
N LEU A 15 1.35 12.41 15.93
CA LEU A 15 1.93 11.15 16.44
C LEU A 15 2.61 10.35 15.31
N PHE A 16 1.94 10.19 14.17
CA PHE A 16 2.51 9.44 13.03
C PHE A 16 3.76 10.13 12.46
N ARG A 17 3.76 11.46 12.43
CA ARG A 17 4.94 12.25 12.03
C ARG A 17 6.10 12.05 12.99
N GLU A 18 5.85 12.07 14.30
CA GLU A 18 6.86 11.80 15.32
C GLU A 18 7.46 10.41 15.17
N VAL A 19 6.61 9.37 14.97
CA VAL A 19 7.07 8.01 14.69
C VAL A 19 7.90 7.96 13.40
N ALA A 20 7.43 8.58 12.33
CA ALA A 20 8.13 8.57 11.05
C ALA A 20 9.51 9.24 11.12
N GLN A 21 9.60 10.40 11.79
CA GLN A 21 10.84 11.20 11.84
C GLN A 21 11.85 10.67 12.86
N ASN A 22 11.40 10.17 14.00
CA ASN A 22 12.28 9.80 15.10
C ASN A 22 12.71 8.32 15.08
N GLU A 23 11.83 7.43 14.54
CA GLU A 23 12.05 5.98 14.64
C GLU A 23 12.24 5.31 13.27
N VAL A 24 11.50 5.77 12.23
CA VAL A 24 11.53 5.13 10.90
C VAL A 24 12.63 5.71 10.02
N LYS A 25 12.84 7.03 10.07
CA LYS A 25 13.80 7.76 9.21
C LYS A 25 15.22 7.23 9.34
N GLU A 26 15.63 6.91 10.55
CA GLU A 26 16.99 6.45 10.86
C GLU A 26 17.38 5.20 10.06
N ASN A 27 16.44 4.27 9.90
CA ASN A 27 16.68 2.99 9.23
C ASN A 27 16.41 3.02 7.72
N ALA A 28 15.80 4.08 7.18
CA ALA A 28 15.29 4.10 5.82
C ALA A 28 16.37 3.90 4.74
N ALA A 29 17.58 4.45 4.93
CA ALA A 29 18.70 4.28 4.00
C ALA A 29 19.26 2.85 4.05
N ASP A 30 19.43 2.28 5.24
CA ASP A 30 19.92 0.93 5.44
C ASP A 30 18.94 -0.14 4.93
N VAL A 31 17.64 0.07 5.14
CA VAL A 31 16.55 -0.77 4.60
C VAL A 31 16.61 -0.85 3.08
N ASP A 32 16.84 0.29 2.41
CA ASP A 32 16.97 0.34 0.94
C ASP A 32 18.27 -0.28 0.45
N GLU A 33 19.42 0.11 1.05
CA GLU A 33 20.75 -0.33 0.62
C GLU A 33 20.91 -1.86 0.74
N ASN A 34 20.46 -2.42 1.85
CA ASN A 34 20.58 -3.85 2.14
C ASN A 34 19.37 -4.67 1.68
N GLU A 35 18.38 -4.05 1.03
CA GLU A 35 17.14 -4.71 0.55
C GLU A 35 16.45 -5.52 1.66
N ARG A 36 16.56 -5.09 2.92
CA ARG A 36 16.08 -5.82 4.09
C ARG A 36 14.70 -5.34 4.56
N PHE A 37 13.89 -6.28 5.03
CA PHE A 37 12.59 -5.95 5.60
C PHE A 37 12.74 -5.03 6.84
N PRO A 38 11.91 -3.96 6.96
CA PRO A 38 12.03 -2.94 8.01
C PRO A 38 11.39 -3.42 9.33
N LYS A 39 11.98 -4.44 9.97
CA LYS A 39 11.45 -5.04 11.21
C LYS A 39 11.30 -4.04 12.34
N GLU A 40 12.24 -3.11 12.46
CA GLU A 40 12.23 -2.03 13.45
C GLU A 40 11.02 -1.12 13.24
N SER A 41 10.77 -0.71 11.99
CA SER A 41 9.61 0.11 11.66
C SER A 41 8.29 -0.61 11.95
N VAL A 42 8.21 -1.91 11.65
CA VAL A 42 7.01 -2.72 11.95
C VAL A 42 6.79 -2.82 13.46
N GLU A 43 7.85 -3.00 14.24
CA GLU A 43 7.76 -3.06 15.70
C GLU A 43 7.28 -1.71 16.30
N VAL A 44 7.82 -0.59 15.81
CA VAL A 44 7.37 0.74 16.22
C VAL A 44 5.90 0.98 15.82
N MET A 45 5.50 0.61 14.60
CA MET A 45 4.11 0.68 14.16
C MET A 45 3.19 -0.18 15.05
N ARG A 46 3.64 -1.36 15.47
CA ARG A 46 2.91 -2.23 16.40
C ARG A 46 2.72 -1.57 17.76
N GLN A 47 3.78 -1.02 18.33
CA GLN A 47 3.75 -0.33 19.64
C GLN A 47 2.85 0.91 19.60
N ALA A 48 2.89 1.66 18.51
CA ALA A 48 2.03 2.82 18.26
C ALA A 48 0.60 2.45 17.81
N LYS A 49 0.23 1.16 17.77
CA LYS A 49 -1.07 0.63 17.34
C LYS A 49 -1.50 1.07 15.93
N MET A 50 -0.52 1.26 15.04
CA MET A 50 -0.80 1.74 13.68
C MET A 50 -1.34 0.65 12.75
N LEU A 51 -1.07 -0.63 13.02
CA LEU A 51 -1.49 -1.76 12.18
C LEU A 51 -3.00 -2.00 12.19
N GLY A 52 -3.70 -1.53 13.22
CA GLY A 52 -5.15 -1.66 13.39
C GLY A 52 -5.93 -0.35 13.39
N ILE A 53 -5.42 0.75 12.82
CA ILE A 53 -6.03 2.09 12.90
C ILE A 53 -7.54 2.09 12.58
N PRO A 54 -8.03 1.59 11.42
CA PRO A 54 -9.42 1.74 11.03
C PRO A 54 -10.33 0.62 11.57
N TYR A 55 -9.80 -0.32 12.36
CA TYR A 55 -10.55 -1.47 12.83
C TYR A 55 -11.12 -1.27 14.22
N SER A 56 -12.22 -1.99 14.52
CA SER A 56 -12.91 -1.94 15.80
C SER A 56 -11.99 -2.27 16.97
N ARG A 57 -12.20 -1.59 18.09
CA ARG A 57 -11.56 -1.87 19.36
C ARG A 57 -11.86 -3.27 19.90
N GLU A 58 -12.96 -3.85 19.49
CA GLU A 58 -13.35 -5.23 19.80
C GLU A 58 -12.28 -6.23 19.35
N TYR A 59 -11.63 -5.97 18.20
CA TYR A 59 -10.54 -6.80 17.68
C TYR A 59 -9.14 -6.19 17.97
N GLY A 60 -9.06 -5.29 18.94
CA GLY A 60 -7.77 -4.66 19.30
C GLY A 60 -7.31 -3.54 18.37
N GLY A 61 -8.14 -3.11 17.43
CA GLY A 61 -7.88 -1.95 16.57
C GLY A 61 -7.99 -0.63 17.33
N ALA A 62 -7.56 0.47 16.73
CA ALA A 62 -7.64 1.80 17.34
C ALA A 62 -9.07 2.39 17.29
N GLY A 63 -9.92 1.93 16.38
CA GLY A 63 -11.28 2.45 16.16
C GLY A 63 -11.28 3.89 15.66
N ALA A 64 -10.20 4.30 14.98
CA ALA A 64 -10.10 5.61 14.36
C ALA A 64 -10.74 5.59 12.95
N ASP A 65 -10.93 6.75 12.36
CA ASP A 65 -11.49 6.85 11.03
C ASP A 65 -10.48 6.42 9.92
N TYR A 66 -11.00 6.18 8.73
CA TYR A 66 -10.18 5.73 7.61
C TYR A 66 -9.16 6.79 7.16
N LEU A 67 -9.49 8.09 7.32
CA LEU A 67 -8.56 9.18 7.01
C LEU A 67 -7.33 9.15 7.93
N CYS A 68 -7.49 8.79 9.21
CA CYS A 68 -6.35 8.60 10.11
C CYS A 68 -5.36 7.53 9.61
N TYR A 69 -5.87 6.44 9.04
CA TYR A 69 -5.01 5.43 8.41
C TYR A 69 -4.26 6.00 7.18
N ILE A 70 -4.93 6.80 6.37
CA ILE A 70 -4.31 7.46 5.21
C ILE A 70 -3.24 8.46 5.64
N LEU A 71 -3.49 9.25 6.69
CA LEU A 71 -2.49 10.14 7.29
C LEU A 71 -1.25 9.38 7.80
N ALA A 72 -1.43 8.18 8.35
CA ALA A 72 -0.31 7.34 8.79
C ALA A 72 0.58 6.90 7.61
N ILE A 73 -0.02 6.48 6.49
CA ILE A 73 0.73 6.11 5.28
C ILE A 73 1.46 7.33 4.71
N GLU A 74 0.80 8.49 4.61
CA GLU A 74 1.41 9.73 4.13
C GLU A 74 2.63 10.09 4.97
N GLU A 75 2.52 10.15 6.30
CA GLU A 75 3.63 10.55 7.17
C GLU A 75 4.79 9.55 7.15
N LEU A 76 4.52 8.24 7.14
CA LEU A 76 5.57 7.22 6.98
C LEU A 76 6.28 7.34 5.63
N SER A 77 5.54 7.56 4.56
CA SER A 77 6.07 7.59 3.19
C SER A 77 6.90 8.85 2.89
N LYS A 78 6.76 9.92 3.67
CA LYS A 78 7.66 11.09 3.62
C LYS A 78 9.12 10.71 3.94
N THR A 79 9.32 9.68 4.72
CA THR A 79 10.66 9.26 5.17
C THR A 79 11.08 7.92 4.61
N CYS A 80 10.17 6.96 4.55
CA CYS A 80 10.39 5.59 4.11
C CYS A 80 9.15 5.01 3.43
N ALA A 81 9.09 5.06 2.12
CA ALA A 81 7.99 4.51 1.34
C ALA A 81 7.81 3.00 1.54
N THR A 82 8.90 2.28 1.85
CA THR A 82 8.86 0.85 2.22
C THR A 82 8.00 0.62 3.47
N SER A 83 8.18 1.42 4.53
CA SER A 83 7.36 1.29 5.74
C SER A 83 5.89 1.67 5.49
N GLY A 84 5.66 2.67 4.62
CA GLY A 84 4.32 3.06 4.18
C GLY A 84 3.58 1.93 3.45
N VAL A 85 4.25 1.21 2.53
CA VAL A 85 3.62 0.10 1.80
C VAL A 85 3.41 -1.14 2.66
N VAL A 86 4.30 -1.41 3.62
CA VAL A 86 4.09 -2.53 4.58
C VAL A 86 2.80 -2.31 5.35
N LEU A 87 2.57 -1.10 5.88
CA LEU A 87 1.32 -0.73 6.56
C LEU A 87 0.12 -0.82 5.61
N SER A 88 0.25 -0.28 4.39
CA SER A 88 -0.83 -0.26 3.40
C SER A 88 -1.28 -1.66 3.02
N ALA A 89 -0.36 -2.54 2.64
CA ALA A 89 -0.65 -3.91 2.23
C ALA A 89 -1.23 -4.74 3.38
N HIS A 90 -0.68 -4.58 4.59
CA HIS A 90 -1.23 -5.24 5.77
C HIS A 90 -2.66 -4.83 6.04
N THR A 91 -2.94 -3.53 6.10
CA THR A 91 -4.22 -2.99 6.56
C THR A 91 -5.29 -3.10 5.46
N SER A 92 -5.04 -2.52 4.26
CA SER A 92 -6.06 -2.41 3.22
C SER A 92 -6.23 -3.66 2.36
N LEU A 93 -5.19 -4.48 2.20
CA LEU A 93 -5.23 -5.65 1.33
C LEU A 93 -5.40 -6.95 2.11
N GLY A 94 -4.56 -7.20 3.12
CA GLY A 94 -4.58 -8.47 3.84
C GLY A 94 -5.64 -8.54 4.93
N THR A 95 -5.80 -7.49 5.73
CA THR A 95 -6.71 -7.47 6.89
C THR A 95 -8.15 -7.09 6.50
N TRP A 96 -8.32 -6.10 5.63
CA TRP A 96 -9.64 -5.58 5.26
C TRP A 96 -10.61 -6.63 4.72
N PRO A 97 -10.24 -7.54 3.78
CA PRO A 97 -11.18 -8.54 3.29
C PRO A 97 -11.66 -9.50 4.37
N ILE A 98 -10.81 -9.84 5.36
CA ILE A 98 -11.21 -10.67 6.51
C ILE A 98 -12.22 -9.90 7.38
N ALA A 99 -11.96 -8.62 7.64
CA ALA A 99 -12.87 -7.78 8.43
C ALA A 99 -14.22 -7.60 7.74
N GLN A 100 -14.25 -7.49 6.42
CA GLN A 100 -15.46 -7.21 5.64
C GLN A 100 -16.28 -8.45 5.29
N PHE A 101 -15.62 -9.56 4.94
CA PHE A 101 -16.28 -10.75 4.39
C PHE A 101 -16.13 -11.99 5.26
N GLY A 102 -15.31 -11.93 6.28
CA GLY A 102 -15.11 -13.04 7.22
C GLY A 102 -16.34 -13.32 8.07
N THR A 103 -16.57 -14.60 8.35
CA THR A 103 -17.51 -15.03 9.40
C THR A 103 -17.00 -14.55 10.75
N GLU A 104 -17.88 -14.48 11.75
CA GLU A 104 -17.48 -14.06 13.09
C GLU A 104 -16.36 -14.96 13.66
N LYS A 105 -16.42 -16.27 13.40
CA LYS A 105 -15.38 -17.23 13.78
C LYS A 105 -14.03 -16.91 13.12
N GLN A 106 -14.02 -16.52 11.84
CA GLN A 106 -12.81 -16.11 11.13
C GLN A 106 -12.26 -14.78 11.68
N LYS A 107 -13.15 -13.82 11.96
CA LYS A 107 -12.75 -12.53 12.56
C LYS A 107 -12.11 -12.73 13.94
N GLN A 108 -12.73 -13.49 14.82
CA GLN A 108 -12.17 -13.81 16.13
C GLN A 108 -10.83 -14.54 16.05
N ARG A 109 -10.67 -15.43 15.06
CA ARG A 109 -9.43 -16.17 14.87
C ARG A 109 -8.28 -15.32 14.34
N PHE A 110 -8.55 -14.36 13.45
CA PHE A 110 -7.49 -13.67 12.69
C PHE A 110 -7.37 -12.19 13.03
N LEU A 111 -8.48 -11.44 13.20
CA LEU A 111 -8.42 -9.98 13.27
C LEU A 111 -7.68 -9.46 14.49
N THR A 112 -7.83 -10.09 15.64
CA THR A 112 -7.18 -9.60 16.87
C THR A 112 -5.65 -9.60 16.72
N ASP A 113 -5.08 -10.68 16.20
CA ASP A 113 -3.63 -10.78 15.98
C ASP A 113 -3.17 -9.81 14.88
N LEU A 114 -3.99 -9.57 13.84
CA LEU A 114 -3.69 -8.62 12.76
C LEU A 114 -3.81 -7.17 13.24
N CYS A 115 -4.90 -6.80 13.88
CA CYS A 115 -5.13 -5.43 14.35
C CYS A 115 -4.13 -4.99 15.43
N THR A 116 -3.68 -5.92 16.28
CA THR A 116 -2.64 -5.65 17.29
C THR A 116 -1.23 -5.70 16.72
N GLY A 117 -1.07 -6.15 15.47
CA GLY A 117 0.22 -6.32 14.81
C GLY A 117 1.06 -7.49 15.34
N LYS A 118 0.46 -8.41 16.08
CA LYS A 118 1.11 -9.66 16.47
C LYS A 118 1.38 -10.55 15.26
N LYS A 119 0.50 -10.47 14.25
CA LYS A 119 0.67 -11.09 12.94
C LYS A 119 0.56 -10.05 11.84
N LEU A 120 1.27 -10.26 10.73
CA LEU A 120 1.14 -9.49 9.51
C LEU A 120 0.29 -10.22 8.48
N ALA A 121 -0.34 -9.46 7.59
CA ALA A 121 -1.15 -9.99 6.50
C ALA A 121 -0.59 -9.63 5.12
N ALA A 122 -0.86 -10.51 4.14
CA ALA A 122 -0.55 -10.32 2.73
C ALA A 122 -1.76 -10.69 1.85
N PHE A 123 -1.71 -10.24 0.58
CA PHE A 123 -2.78 -10.41 -0.40
C PHE A 123 -2.23 -11.01 -1.69
N GLY A 124 -2.60 -12.25 -1.99
CA GLY A 124 -2.09 -13.03 -3.11
C GLY A 124 -3.08 -13.13 -4.26
N LEU A 125 -3.13 -12.14 -5.15
CA LEU A 125 -4.00 -12.13 -6.34
C LEU A 125 -3.21 -12.46 -7.62
N THR A 126 -2.14 -11.70 -7.88
CA THR A 126 -1.40 -11.67 -9.15
C THR A 126 -0.69 -13.00 -9.44
N GLU A 127 -0.74 -13.42 -10.70
CA GLU A 127 -0.03 -14.60 -11.23
C GLU A 127 0.88 -14.21 -12.40
N PRO A 128 1.82 -15.09 -12.83
CA PRO A 128 2.74 -14.79 -13.93
C PRO A 128 2.06 -14.29 -15.21
N ASN A 129 0.87 -14.81 -15.53
CA ASN A 129 0.10 -14.43 -16.72
C ASN A 129 -1.22 -13.70 -16.41
N ALA A 130 -1.43 -13.28 -15.16
CA ALA A 130 -2.65 -12.61 -14.71
C ALA A 130 -2.34 -11.45 -13.76
N GLY A 131 -1.81 -10.36 -14.31
CA GLY A 131 -1.62 -9.08 -13.62
C GLY A 131 -2.83 -8.18 -13.80
N THR A 132 -2.81 -7.33 -14.83
CA THR A 132 -3.97 -6.48 -15.21
C THR A 132 -5.20 -7.32 -15.56
N ASP A 133 -5.01 -8.42 -16.28
CA ASP A 133 -6.07 -9.42 -16.52
C ASP A 133 -6.21 -10.38 -15.33
N ALA A 134 -6.65 -9.84 -14.19
CA ALA A 134 -6.83 -10.62 -12.97
C ALA A 134 -7.89 -11.73 -13.08
N ALA A 135 -8.72 -11.71 -14.10
CA ALA A 135 -9.70 -12.76 -14.38
C ALA A 135 -9.06 -14.03 -14.97
N GLY A 136 -7.89 -13.88 -15.62
CA GLY A 136 -7.15 -14.98 -16.30
C GLY A 136 -6.33 -15.87 -15.36
N GLN A 137 -6.52 -15.79 -14.02
CA GLN A 137 -5.73 -16.59 -13.07
C GLN A 137 -5.93 -18.10 -13.24
N GLN A 138 -4.85 -18.86 -12.97
CA GLN A 138 -4.79 -20.31 -13.18
C GLN A 138 -4.68 -21.12 -11.89
N THR A 139 -4.30 -20.50 -10.78
CA THR A 139 -4.28 -21.16 -9.46
C THR A 139 -5.65 -21.77 -9.17
N THR A 140 -5.69 -23.05 -8.80
CA THR A 140 -6.93 -23.81 -8.56
C THR A 140 -7.13 -24.12 -7.09
N ALA A 141 -8.39 -24.23 -6.67
CA ALA A 141 -8.79 -24.77 -5.38
C ALA A 141 -9.92 -25.78 -5.61
N VAL A 142 -9.64 -27.04 -5.37
CA VAL A 142 -10.59 -28.14 -5.57
C VAL A 142 -11.07 -28.64 -4.22
N LEU A 143 -12.39 -28.72 -4.02
CA LEU A 143 -12.98 -29.28 -2.80
C LEU A 143 -12.78 -30.81 -2.81
N ASP A 144 -12.17 -31.34 -1.75
CA ASP A 144 -11.94 -32.75 -1.51
C ASP A 144 -12.39 -33.10 -0.06
N GLY A 145 -13.58 -33.59 0.09
CA GLY A 145 -14.21 -33.82 1.38
C GLY A 145 -14.49 -32.48 2.12
N ASP A 146 -13.85 -32.29 3.25
CA ASP A 146 -13.98 -31.08 4.08
C ASP A 146 -12.79 -30.10 3.91
N GLU A 147 -11.96 -30.28 2.89
CA GLU A 147 -10.79 -29.47 2.62
C GLU A 147 -10.76 -28.96 1.18
N TYR A 148 -10.15 -27.80 0.94
CA TYR A 148 -9.74 -27.37 -0.38
C TYR A 148 -8.29 -27.74 -0.62
N VAL A 149 -8.00 -28.31 -1.80
CA VAL A 149 -6.65 -28.60 -2.29
C VAL A 149 -6.26 -27.51 -3.27
N ILE A 150 -5.25 -26.72 -2.92
CA ILE A 150 -4.81 -25.55 -3.70
C ILE A 150 -3.53 -25.88 -4.42
N ASN A 151 -3.48 -25.57 -5.73
CA ASN A 151 -2.32 -25.73 -6.60
C ASN A 151 -2.14 -24.51 -7.50
N GLY A 152 -0.91 -24.00 -7.61
CA GLY A 152 -0.59 -22.85 -8.45
C GLY A 152 0.52 -21.98 -7.89
N THR A 153 0.63 -20.76 -8.42
CA THR A 153 1.67 -19.80 -8.04
C THR A 153 1.10 -18.38 -8.09
N LYS A 154 1.44 -17.56 -7.10
CA LYS A 154 1.22 -16.10 -7.12
C LYS A 154 2.55 -15.39 -7.15
N ILE A 155 2.63 -14.24 -7.80
CA ILE A 155 3.87 -13.44 -7.90
C ILE A 155 3.66 -12.02 -7.43
N PHE A 156 4.76 -11.33 -7.13
CA PHE A 156 4.79 -9.93 -6.69
C PHE A 156 3.96 -9.67 -5.42
N ILE A 157 4.00 -10.62 -4.48
CA ILE A 157 3.17 -10.51 -3.28
C ILE A 157 3.91 -9.74 -2.19
N THR A 158 3.40 -8.55 -1.88
CA THR A 158 3.90 -7.67 -0.83
C THR A 158 3.70 -8.31 0.56
N ASN A 159 4.67 -8.13 1.44
CA ASN A 159 4.77 -8.76 2.75
C ASN A 159 4.94 -10.29 2.71
N ALA A 160 5.05 -10.92 1.53
CA ALA A 160 5.23 -12.37 1.45
C ALA A 160 6.56 -12.80 2.07
N GLY A 161 6.54 -13.93 2.76
CA GLY A 161 7.67 -14.42 3.55
C GLY A 161 7.74 -13.83 4.97
N GLU A 162 7.34 -12.59 5.19
CA GLU A 162 7.25 -11.93 6.49
C GLU A 162 5.83 -12.04 7.10
N ALA A 163 4.79 -12.01 6.28
CA ALA A 163 3.41 -12.16 6.74
C ALA A 163 3.10 -13.56 7.29
N ASP A 164 2.17 -13.62 8.22
CA ASP A 164 1.67 -14.84 8.85
C ASP A 164 0.35 -15.32 8.25
N VAL A 165 -0.47 -14.39 7.75
CA VAL A 165 -1.81 -14.63 7.20
C VAL A 165 -1.89 -14.09 5.77
N TYR A 166 -2.42 -14.90 4.88
CA TYR A 166 -2.53 -14.60 3.45
C TYR A 166 -3.98 -14.71 3.01
N VAL A 167 -4.50 -13.66 2.37
CA VAL A 167 -5.75 -13.76 1.60
C VAL A 167 -5.37 -14.06 0.16
N ILE A 168 -5.75 -15.25 -0.33
CA ILE A 168 -5.40 -15.71 -1.67
C ILE A 168 -6.66 -15.97 -2.50
N PHE A 169 -6.51 -15.92 -3.82
CA PHE A 169 -7.57 -16.13 -4.79
C PHE A 169 -7.25 -17.31 -5.69
N ALA A 170 -8.21 -18.21 -5.87
CA ALA A 170 -8.03 -19.39 -6.69
C ALA A 170 -9.33 -19.74 -7.42
N MET A 171 -9.19 -20.41 -8.53
CA MET A 171 -10.29 -20.89 -9.37
C MET A 171 -10.91 -22.15 -8.77
N THR A 172 -12.15 -22.07 -8.35
CA THR A 172 -12.95 -23.23 -7.89
C THR A 172 -13.80 -23.81 -9.02
N ASP A 173 -14.18 -23.01 -10.03
CA ASP A 173 -14.95 -23.47 -11.19
C ASP A 173 -14.55 -22.69 -12.46
N LYS A 174 -13.73 -23.28 -13.31
CA LYS A 174 -13.24 -22.66 -14.55
C LYS A 174 -14.34 -22.33 -15.55
N THR A 175 -15.50 -22.99 -15.46
CA THR A 175 -16.61 -22.80 -16.43
C THR A 175 -17.37 -21.50 -16.18
N LYS A 176 -17.20 -20.88 -15.01
CA LYS A 176 -17.96 -19.68 -14.58
C LYS A 176 -17.20 -18.35 -14.75
N GLY A 177 -15.99 -18.37 -15.34
CA GLY A 177 -15.17 -17.16 -15.51
C GLY A 177 -14.90 -16.48 -14.17
N THR A 178 -15.09 -15.17 -14.07
CA THR A 178 -14.86 -14.42 -12.81
C THR A 178 -15.72 -14.91 -11.64
N ARG A 179 -16.88 -15.50 -11.90
CA ARG A 179 -17.76 -16.10 -10.88
C ARG A 179 -17.28 -17.49 -10.43
N GLY A 180 -16.22 -18.01 -11.00
CA GLY A 180 -15.56 -19.24 -10.56
C GLY A 180 -14.37 -19.00 -9.66
N ILE A 181 -14.01 -17.74 -9.39
CA ILE A 181 -12.91 -17.38 -8.50
C ILE A 181 -13.41 -17.26 -7.07
N SER A 182 -12.71 -17.89 -6.13
CA SER A 182 -13.00 -17.86 -4.70
C SER A 182 -11.82 -17.29 -3.91
N ALA A 183 -12.08 -16.79 -2.72
CA ALA A 183 -11.06 -16.23 -1.83
C ALA A 183 -10.87 -17.15 -0.61
N PHE A 184 -9.65 -17.28 -0.14
CA PHE A 184 -9.29 -18.16 0.96
C PHE A 184 -8.34 -17.48 1.94
N ILE A 185 -8.42 -17.83 3.23
CA ILE A 185 -7.46 -17.43 4.26
C ILE A 185 -6.48 -18.59 4.46
N LEU A 186 -5.19 -18.30 4.31
CA LEU A 186 -4.11 -19.25 4.43
C LEU A 186 -3.10 -18.78 5.48
N GLU A 187 -2.58 -19.65 6.32
CA GLU A 187 -1.56 -19.31 7.31
C GLU A 187 -0.18 -19.79 6.85
N LYS A 188 0.85 -19.01 7.18
CA LYS A 188 2.25 -19.40 6.98
C LYS A 188 2.53 -20.72 7.72
N GLY A 189 3.31 -21.61 7.09
CA GLY A 189 3.62 -22.91 7.64
C GLY A 189 2.62 -24.02 7.30
N THR A 190 1.54 -23.72 6.55
CA THR A 190 0.63 -24.74 6.02
C THR A 190 1.43 -25.68 5.09
N PRO A 191 1.36 -27.02 5.25
CA PRO A 191 2.09 -27.96 4.42
C PRO A 191 1.84 -27.76 2.92
N GLY A 192 2.90 -27.76 2.11
CA GLY A 192 2.82 -27.51 0.67
C GLY A 192 2.79 -26.04 0.27
N PHE A 193 2.64 -25.10 1.23
CA PHE A 193 2.75 -23.66 1.01
C PHE A 193 4.17 -23.18 1.27
N THR A 194 4.82 -22.70 0.22
CA THR A 194 6.22 -22.24 0.26
C THR A 194 6.38 -20.89 -0.47
N PHE A 195 7.54 -20.28 -0.30
CA PHE A 195 7.90 -19.01 -0.91
C PHE A 195 9.00 -19.24 -1.95
N GLY A 196 8.86 -18.59 -3.10
CA GLY A 196 9.86 -18.61 -4.16
C GLY A 196 10.82 -17.42 -4.09
N LEU A 197 11.20 -16.91 -5.27
CA LEU A 197 12.17 -15.83 -5.39
C LEU A 197 11.69 -14.55 -4.69
N HIS A 198 12.64 -13.89 -4.01
CA HIS A 198 12.49 -12.50 -3.60
C HIS A 198 12.84 -11.58 -4.78
N GLU A 199 11.95 -10.66 -5.09
CA GLU A 199 12.11 -9.76 -6.23
C GLU A 199 13.18 -8.70 -5.96
N LYS A 200 14.16 -8.57 -6.87
CA LYS A 200 15.10 -7.46 -6.90
C LYS A 200 14.45 -6.27 -7.60
N LYS A 201 14.18 -5.21 -6.85
CA LYS A 201 13.35 -4.09 -7.30
C LYS A 201 14.14 -2.81 -7.52
N LEU A 202 13.59 -1.93 -8.34
CA LEU A 202 14.12 -0.59 -8.57
C LEU A 202 14.03 0.26 -7.29
N GLY A 203 12.85 0.32 -6.67
CA GLY A 203 12.53 1.05 -5.45
C GLY A 203 11.77 0.19 -4.46
N ILE A 204 11.40 0.78 -3.32
CA ILE A 204 10.82 0.09 -2.16
C ILE A 204 11.56 -1.24 -1.88
N ARG A 205 12.88 -1.18 -1.96
CA ARG A 205 13.73 -2.38 -2.04
C ARG A 205 13.63 -3.24 -0.78
N GLY A 206 13.41 -2.63 0.37
CA GLY A 206 13.19 -3.33 1.62
C GLY A 206 11.79 -3.92 1.81
N SER A 207 10.83 -3.66 0.91
CA SER A 207 9.52 -4.32 0.97
C SER A 207 9.66 -5.77 0.55
N ALA A 208 9.42 -6.71 1.46
CA ALA A 208 9.40 -8.13 1.13
C ALA A 208 8.36 -8.38 0.04
N THR A 209 8.84 -8.90 -1.09
CA THR A 209 8.01 -9.17 -2.26
C THR A 209 8.49 -10.47 -2.87
N CYS A 210 7.68 -11.52 -2.86
CA CYS A 210 8.08 -12.81 -3.41
C CYS A 210 6.90 -13.59 -3.99
N GLU A 211 7.24 -14.75 -4.57
CA GLU A 211 6.27 -15.70 -5.06
C GLU A 211 5.65 -16.49 -3.90
N LEU A 212 4.37 -16.86 -4.06
CA LEU A 212 3.69 -17.86 -3.25
C LEU A 212 3.52 -19.11 -4.09
N ILE A 213 4.02 -20.24 -3.61
CA ILE A 213 3.96 -21.53 -4.32
C ILE A 213 3.04 -22.48 -3.55
N PHE A 214 2.03 -23.00 -4.24
CA PHE A 214 1.06 -23.94 -3.69
C PHE A 214 1.23 -25.31 -4.38
N ASN A 215 1.62 -26.30 -3.62
CA ASN A 215 1.76 -27.69 -4.08
C ASN A 215 0.91 -28.60 -3.20
N ASN A 216 -0.31 -28.92 -3.66
CA ASN A 216 -1.28 -29.72 -2.93
C ASN A 216 -1.55 -29.17 -1.51
N VAL A 217 -1.66 -27.85 -1.37
CA VAL A 217 -1.92 -27.18 -0.09
C VAL A 217 -3.33 -27.51 0.33
N ARG A 218 -3.49 -28.20 1.48
CA ARG A 218 -4.79 -28.54 2.04
C ARG A 218 -5.18 -27.57 3.13
N ILE A 219 -6.35 -26.96 3.00
CA ILE A 219 -6.94 -26.08 3.99
C ILE A 219 -8.39 -26.46 4.28
N PRO A 220 -8.84 -26.32 5.54
CA PRO A 220 -10.23 -26.60 5.90
C PRO A 220 -11.21 -25.73 5.07
N LYS A 221 -12.37 -26.26 4.76
CA LYS A 221 -13.43 -25.51 4.03
C LYS A 221 -13.86 -24.24 4.75
N GLU A 222 -13.70 -24.19 6.07
CA GLU A 222 -13.97 -22.97 6.86
C GLU A 222 -13.00 -21.83 6.58
N ASN A 223 -11.90 -22.07 5.86
CA ASN A 223 -10.96 -21.02 5.42
C ASN A 223 -11.44 -20.32 4.13
N LEU A 224 -12.53 -20.76 3.51
CA LEU A 224 -13.20 -20.02 2.43
C LEU A 224 -13.69 -18.67 2.97
N LEU A 225 -13.24 -17.59 2.35
CA LEU A 225 -13.63 -16.23 2.71
C LEU A 225 -14.85 -15.78 1.89
N GLY A 226 -15.95 -15.49 2.58
CA GLY A 226 -17.24 -15.22 1.95
C GLY A 226 -17.91 -16.49 1.43
N LYS A 227 -18.23 -16.54 0.14
CA LYS A 227 -18.85 -17.70 -0.54
C LYS A 227 -18.06 -18.06 -1.80
N GLU A 228 -18.15 -19.32 -2.24
CA GLU A 228 -17.59 -19.71 -3.55
C GLU A 228 -18.09 -18.78 -4.65
N GLY A 229 -17.19 -18.46 -5.57
CA GLY A 229 -17.47 -17.57 -6.70
C GLY A 229 -17.50 -16.09 -6.38
N MET A 230 -17.29 -15.69 -5.13
CA MET A 230 -17.24 -14.28 -4.72
C MET A 230 -15.81 -13.70 -4.75
N GLY A 231 -14.79 -14.50 -5.01
CA GLY A 231 -13.38 -14.07 -4.90
C GLY A 231 -13.05 -12.87 -5.77
N PHE A 232 -13.49 -12.85 -7.01
CA PHE A 232 -13.23 -11.71 -7.90
C PHE A 232 -13.86 -10.40 -7.38
N LYS A 233 -15.11 -10.46 -6.88
CA LYS A 233 -15.77 -9.32 -6.25
C LYS A 233 -15.02 -8.85 -5.01
N ILE A 234 -14.60 -9.78 -4.14
CA ILE A 234 -13.80 -9.48 -2.95
C ILE A 234 -12.48 -8.80 -3.36
N ALA A 235 -11.79 -9.34 -4.37
CA ALA A 235 -10.53 -8.77 -4.87
C ALA A 235 -10.71 -7.32 -5.36
N MET A 236 -11.71 -7.06 -6.21
CA MET A 236 -11.95 -5.72 -6.76
C MET A 236 -12.30 -4.69 -5.66
N GLN A 237 -13.16 -5.06 -4.71
CA GLN A 237 -13.50 -4.18 -3.59
C GLN A 237 -12.31 -3.93 -2.65
N THR A 238 -11.45 -4.93 -2.47
CA THR A 238 -10.21 -4.78 -1.70
C THR A 238 -9.26 -3.80 -2.38
N LEU A 239 -9.07 -3.94 -3.70
CA LEU A 239 -8.21 -3.05 -4.49
C LEU A 239 -8.72 -1.61 -4.52
N ASP A 240 -10.04 -1.37 -4.51
CA ASP A 240 -10.57 0.01 -4.42
C ASP A 240 -10.08 0.71 -3.14
N GLY A 241 -10.04 0.00 -2.02
CA GLY A 241 -9.47 0.54 -0.77
C GLY A 241 -7.95 0.68 -0.82
N GLY A 242 -7.26 -0.31 -1.40
CA GLY A 242 -5.81 -0.30 -1.56
C GLY A 242 -5.31 0.87 -2.41
N ARG A 243 -6.03 1.23 -3.48
CA ARG A 243 -5.70 2.39 -4.33
C ARG A 243 -5.59 3.69 -3.54
N ILE A 244 -6.43 3.90 -2.53
CA ILE A 244 -6.33 5.09 -1.66
C ILE A 244 -5.05 5.03 -0.83
N GLY A 245 -4.66 3.86 -0.32
CA GLY A 245 -3.40 3.66 0.40
C GLY A 245 -2.18 3.96 -0.46
N ILE A 246 -2.17 3.48 -1.72
CA ILE A 246 -1.08 3.77 -2.67
C ILE A 246 -1.05 5.25 -3.07
N ALA A 247 -2.20 5.88 -3.23
CA ALA A 247 -2.28 7.32 -3.46
C ALA A 247 -1.69 8.12 -2.28
N ALA A 248 -1.95 7.70 -1.04
CA ALA A 248 -1.35 8.29 0.15
C ALA A 248 0.17 8.06 0.24
N GLN A 249 0.65 6.89 -0.18
CA GLN A 249 2.08 6.60 -0.27
C GLN A 249 2.76 7.53 -1.29
N ALA A 250 2.20 7.66 -2.49
CA ALA A 250 2.70 8.54 -3.52
C ALA A 250 2.73 10.02 -3.05
N LEU A 251 1.64 10.46 -2.41
CA LEU A 251 1.53 11.78 -1.78
C LEU A 251 2.64 12.01 -0.74
N GLY A 252 2.88 11.02 0.13
CA GLY A 252 3.95 11.10 1.13
C GLY A 252 5.33 11.21 0.49
N ILE A 253 5.63 10.40 -0.54
CA ILE A 253 6.89 10.47 -1.28
C ILE A 253 7.07 11.86 -1.91
N ALA A 254 6.04 12.40 -2.57
CA ALA A 254 6.09 13.73 -3.17
C ALA A 254 6.39 14.81 -2.12
N GLN A 255 5.67 14.82 -1.00
CA GLN A 255 5.89 15.79 0.06
C GLN A 255 7.27 15.65 0.69
N GLY A 256 7.75 14.42 0.95
CA GLY A 256 9.09 14.18 1.45
C GLY A 256 10.18 14.72 0.53
N ALA A 257 10.02 14.53 -0.78
CA ALA A 257 10.95 15.06 -1.77
C ALA A 257 10.96 16.60 -1.81
N ILE A 258 9.80 17.25 -1.64
CA ILE A 258 9.72 18.72 -1.50
C ILE A 258 10.44 19.18 -0.23
N ASP A 259 10.18 18.52 0.91
CA ASP A 259 10.78 18.90 2.19
C ASP A 259 12.30 18.84 2.14
N GLU A 260 12.88 17.78 1.56
CA GLU A 260 14.33 17.64 1.34
C GLU A 260 14.87 18.71 0.34
N ALA A 261 14.15 18.96 -0.75
CA ALA A 261 14.53 20.00 -1.70
C ALA A 261 14.56 21.39 -1.05
N VAL A 262 13.51 21.72 -0.27
CA VAL A 262 13.43 23.01 0.45
C VAL A 262 14.56 23.15 1.48
N ALA A 263 14.87 22.09 2.23
CA ALA A 263 15.98 22.11 3.18
C ALA A 263 17.31 22.37 2.47
N TYR A 264 17.56 21.67 1.36
CA TYR A 264 18.80 21.80 0.59
C TYR A 264 18.97 23.18 -0.04
N VAL A 265 17.96 23.70 -0.76
CA VAL A 265 18.09 24.99 -1.47
C VAL A 265 18.26 26.20 -0.55
N LYS A 266 17.81 26.09 0.71
CA LYS A 266 18.03 27.11 1.75
C LYS A 266 19.50 27.18 2.21
N GLN A 267 20.19 26.05 2.23
CA GLN A 267 21.56 25.94 2.73
C GLN A 267 22.60 26.08 1.62
N ARG A 268 22.35 25.48 0.43
CA ARG A 268 23.27 25.49 -0.70
C ARG A 268 23.43 26.88 -1.28
N LYS A 269 24.68 27.35 -1.36
CA LYS A 269 25.02 28.66 -1.94
C LYS A 269 25.76 28.48 -3.26
N GLN A 270 25.34 29.22 -4.27
CA GLN A 270 26.06 29.41 -5.55
C GLN A 270 25.90 30.86 -6.01
N PHE A 271 26.85 31.36 -6.77
CA PHE A 271 26.89 32.77 -7.21
C PHE A 271 26.71 33.75 -6.04
N GLY A 272 27.34 33.45 -4.89
CA GLY A 272 27.38 34.29 -3.70
C GLY A 272 26.11 34.31 -2.83
N ARG A 273 25.09 33.51 -3.15
CA ARG A 273 23.80 33.50 -2.40
C ARG A 273 23.17 32.09 -2.34
N PRO A 274 22.25 31.82 -1.36
CA PRO A 274 21.47 30.60 -1.35
C PRO A 274 20.71 30.39 -2.66
N ILE A 275 20.66 29.16 -3.18
CA ILE A 275 19.95 28.88 -4.44
C ILE A 275 18.43 29.09 -4.31
N ALA A 276 17.88 29.07 -3.11
CA ALA A 276 16.50 29.49 -2.81
C ALA A 276 16.19 30.96 -3.20
N LYS A 277 17.21 31.79 -3.44
CA LYS A 277 17.03 33.19 -3.86
C LYS A 277 16.92 33.37 -5.39
N PHE A 278 17.04 32.29 -6.16
CA PHE A 278 16.82 32.34 -7.61
C PHE A 278 15.34 32.14 -7.92
N GLN A 279 14.77 33.00 -8.76
CA GLN A 279 13.35 33.02 -9.09
C GLN A 279 12.87 31.70 -9.68
N ASN A 280 13.67 31.07 -10.57
CA ASN A 280 13.33 29.76 -11.13
C ASN A 280 13.20 28.67 -10.05
N THR A 281 14.10 28.67 -9.05
CA THR A 281 13.99 27.73 -7.92
C THR A 281 12.69 27.93 -7.13
N GLN A 282 12.32 29.19 -6.89
CA GLN A 282 11.09 29.55 -6.19
C GLN A 282 9.83 29.11 -6.96
N PHE A 283 9.82 29.29 -8.29
CA PHE A 283 8.71 28.89 -9.13
C PHE A 283 8.55 27.38 -9.16
N GLN A 284 9.64 26.63 -9.32
CA GLN A 284 9.61 25.17 -9.29
C GLN A 284 9.05 24.65 -7.95
N LEU A 285 9.50 25.18 -6.82
CA LEU A 285 8.99 24.77 -5.51
C LEU A 285 7.49 25.11 -5.33
N ALA A 286 7.04 26.26 -5.83
CA ALA A 286 5.64 26.64 -5.79
C ALA A 286 4.75 25.69 -6.62
N ASP A 287 5.21 25.34 -7.85
CA ASP A 287 4.51 24.39 -8.71
C ASP A 287 4.45 22.99 -8.07
N MET A 288 5.58 22.51 -7.54
CA MET A 288 5.67 21.23 -6.84
C MET A 288 4.68 21.16 -5.68
N GLN A 289 4.65 22.17 -4.82
CA GLN A 289 3.73 22.20 -3.68
C GLN A 289 2.27 22.27 -4.12
N THR A 290 1.95 23.08 -5.13
CA THR A 290 0.57 23.21 -5.64
C THR A 290 0.03 21.88 -6.17
N GLN A 291 0.83 21.15 -6.94
CA GLN A 291 0.45 19.82 -7.46
C GLN A 291 0.29 18.80 -6.32
N THR A 292 1.18 18.82 -5.34
CA THR A 292 1.10 17.92 -4.18
C THR A 292 -0.13 18.21 -3.33
N ASP A 293 -0.50 19.48 -3.15
CA ASP A 293 -1.72 19.84 -2.42
C ASP A 293 -2.99 19.44 -3.18
N ALA A 294 -3.01 19.55 -4.51
CA ALA A 294 -4.09 19.03 -5.33
C ALA A 294 -4.24 17.51 -5.19
N ALA A 295 -3.13 16.77 -5.22
CA ALA A 295 -3.11 15.33 -4.97
C ALA A 295 -3.67 14.99 -3.57
N ARG A 296 -3.26 15.74 -2.54
CA ARG A 296 -3.72 15.55 -1.16
C ARG A 296 -5.24 15.63 -1.06
N TRP A 297 -5.85 16.63 -1.69
CA TRP A 297 -7.30 16.78 -1.64
C TRP A 297 -8.05 15.65 -2.34
N LEU A 298 -7.53 15.12 -3.45
CA LEU A 298 -8.09 13.93 -4.10
C LEU A 298 -8.00 12.70 -3.19
N VAL A 299 -6.85 12.49 -2.55
CA VAL A 299 -6.62 11.36 -1.62
C VAL A 299 -7.57 11.45 -0.43
N TYR A 300 -7.65 12.61 0.22
CA TYR A 300 -8.51 12.81 1.40
C TYR A 300 -9.99 12.70 1.04
N SER A 301 -10.40 13.21 -0.12
CA SER A 301 -11.76 13.06 -0.62
C SER A 301 -12.15 11.60 -0.82
N ALA A 302 -11.27 10.78 -1.41
CA ALA A 302 -11.52 9.35 -1.59
C ALA A 302 -11.59 8.61 -0.25
N ALA A 303 -10.70 8.95 0.70
CA ALA A 303 -10.69 8.38 2.05
C ALA A 303 -11.98 8.69 2.82
N THR A 304 -12.41 9.95 2.78
CA THR A 304 -13.65 10.41 3.41
C THR A 304 -14.87 9.74 2.80
N ALA A 305 -14.94 9.63 1.46
CA ALA A 305 -16.05 8.95 0.79
C ALA A 305 -16.15 7.48 1.23
N LYS A 306 -15.02 6.78 1.34
CA LYS A 306 -14.98 5.40 1.88
C LYS A 306 -15.45 5.33 3.33
N GLN A 307 -14.98 6.23 4.18
CA GLN A 307 -15.37 6.32 5.59
C GLN A 307 -16.88 6.52 5.76
N GLU A 308 -17.49 7.34 4.94
CA GLU A 308 -18.91 7.66 4.95
C GLU A 308 -19.79 6.62 4.24
N GLY A 309 -19.22 5.55 3.70
CA GLY A 309 -19.94 4.52 2.95
C GLY A 309 -20.50 5.02 1.60
N ARG A 310 -20.00 6.15 1.09
CA ARG A 310 -20.35 6.68 -0.24
C ARG A 310 -19.62 5.90 -1.34
N PRO A 311 -20.13 5.91 -2.58
CA PRO A 311 -19.37 5.37 -3.73
C PRO A 311 -18.01 6.06 -3.85
N TYR A 312 -16.94 5.27 -3.87
CA TYR A 312 -15.56 5.80 -3.86
C TYR A 312 -14.63 5.17 -4.92
N THR A 313 -15.09 4.17 -5.67
CA THR A 313 -14.27 3.48 -6.68
C THR A 313 -13.64 4.45 -7.69
N GLN A 314 -14.42 5.38 -8.24
CA GLN A 314 -13.92 6.41 -9.17
C GLN A 314 -12.96 7.36 -8.46
N LEU A 315 -13.32 7.89 -7.29
CA LEU A 315 -12.49 8.80 -6.52
C LEU A 315 -11.15 8.17 -6.13
N ALA A 316 -11.14 6.88 -5.76
CA ALA A 316 -9.93 6.14 -5.45
C ALA A 316 -9.01 6.00 -6.66
N ALA A 317 -9.58 5.76 -7.84
CA ALA A 317 -8.83 5.68 -9.10
C ALA A 317 -8.26 7.05 -9.51
N GLU A 318 -9.03 8.12 -9.39
CA GLU A 318 -8.59 9.50 -9.66
C GLU A 318 -7.47 9.92 -8.72
N ALA A 319 -7.63 9.66 -7.41
CA ALA A 319 -6.61 9.94 -6.41
C ALA A 319 -5.29 9.20 -6.68
N LYS A 320 -5.38 7.89 -7.00
CA LYS A 320 -4.21 7.06 -7.29
C LYS A 320 -3.50 7.50 -8.56
N LEU A 321 -4.24 7.76 -9.62
CA LEU A 321 -3.69 8.22 -10.90
C LEU A 321 -2.93 9.53 -10.70
N PHE A 322 -3.59 10.53 -10.15
CA PHE A 322 -3.02 11.87 -10.01
C PHE A 322 -1.84 11.89 -9.03
N ALA A 323 -1.98 11.27 -7.85
CA ALA A 323 -0.90 11.26 -6.86
C ALA A 323 0.35 10.51 -7.35
N ALA A 324 0.20 9.38 -8.07
CA ALA A 324 1.31 8.60 -8.59
C ALA A 324 2.11 9.37 -9.66
N GLU A 325 1.42 9.99 -10.64
CA GLU A 325 2.06 10.79 -11.68
C GLU A 325 2.70 12.05 -11.07
N THR A 326 2.03 12.69 -10.10
CA THR A 326 2.60 13.82 -9.33
C THR A 326 3.88 13.41 -8.62
N ALA A 327 3.90 12.26 -7.93
CA ALA A 327 5.10 11.81 -7.19
C ALA A 327 6.31 11.60 -8.12
N MET A 328 6.11 11.05 -9.31
CA MET A 328 7.17 10.91 -10.31
C MET A 328 7.69 12.26 -10.79
N GLU A 329 6.81 13.20 -11.08
CA GLU A 329 7.21 14.55 -11.51
C GLU A 329 7.98 15.28 -10.41
N ILE A 330 7.46 15.25 -9.18
CA ILE A 330 8.03 15.95 -8.02
C ILE A 330 9.41 15.41 -7.67
N THR A 331 9.56 14.09 -7.60
CA THR A 331 10.86 13.45 -7.27
C THR A 331 11.89 13.70 -8.34
N THR A 332 11.50 13.74 -9.62
CA THR A 332 12.38 14.13 -10.74
C THR A 332 12.85 15.57 -10.58
N LYS A 333 11.95 16.51 -10.28
CA LYS A 333 12.29 17.92 -10.04
C LYS A 333 13.16 18.11 -8.80
N ALA A 334 12.90 17.33 -7.73
CA ALA A 334 13.72 17.38 -6.52
C ALA A 334 15.17 16.98 -6.81
N ILE A 335 15.42 15.88 -7.53
CA ILE A 335 16.77 15.49 -7.97
C ILE A 335 17.41 16.62 -8.76
N GLN A 336 16.68 17.23 -9.72
CA GLN A 336 17.19 18.32 -10.56
C GLN A 336 17.59 19.55 -9.73
N LEU A 337 16.77 19.93 -8.71
CA LEU A 337 17.06 21.05 -7.81
C LEU A 337 18.31 20.82 -6.95
N LEU A 338 18.58 19.57 -6.57
CA LEU A 338 19.76 19.19 -5.81
C LEU A 338 21.02 19.02 -6.68
N GLY A 339 20.85 18.92 -7.99
CA GLY A 339 21.93 18.72 -8.94
C GLY A 339 22.70 17.42 -8.70
N GLY A 340 24.03 17.44 -8.77
CA GLY A 340 24.87 16.24 -8.57
C GLY A 340 24.62 15.53 -7.23
N TYR A 341 24.36 16.27 -6.16
CA TYR A 341 24.02 15.68 -4.86
C TYR A 341 22.65 14.96 -4.84
N GLY A 342 21.72 15.39 -5.68
CA GLY A 342 20.43 14.68 -5.82
C GLY A 342 20.55 13.36 -6.58
N TYR A 343 21.66 13.15 -7.31
CA TYR A 343 21.92 11.95 -8.10
C TYR A 343 22.75 10.89 -7.35
N THR A 344 23.33 11.27 -6.20
CA THR A 344 24.08 10.37 -5.33
C THR A 344 23.20 9.86 -4.18
N ARG A 345 23.63 8.77 -3.52
CA ARG A 345 22.93 8.19 -2.38
C ARG A 345 23.13 8.94 -1.04
N ASP A 346 23.88 10.06 -1.07
CA ASP A 346 24.11 10.88 0.14
C ASP A 346 22.83 11.57 0.64
N LEU A 347 21.88 11.81 -0.27
CA LEU A 347 20.59 12.44 0.01
C LEU A 347 19.42 11.53 -0.43
N PRO A 348 18.28 11.56 0.27
CA PRO A 348 17.22 10.56 0.08
C PRO A 348 16.40 10.74 -1.21
N VAL A 349 16.55 11.83 -1.96
CA VAL A 349 15.68 12.14 -3.11
C VAL A 349 15.82 11.14 -4.26
N GLU A 350 16.99 10.53 -4.47
CA GLU A 350 17.19 9.50 -5.48
C GLU A 350 16.42 8.22 -5.12
N ARG A 351 16.39 7.84 -3.83
CA ARG A 351 15.57 6.72 -3.32
C ARG A 351 14.09 7.02 -3.51
N MET A 352 13.66 8.23 -3.15
CA MET A 352 12.27 8.68 -3.32
C MET A 352 11.82 8.61 -4.78
N PHE A 353 12.70 8.95 -5.73
CA PHE A 353 12.42 8.80 -7.16
C PHE A 353 12.25 7.34 -7.56
N ARG A 354 13.11 6.42 -7.09
CA ARG A 354 12.99 5.00 -7.36
C ARG A 354 11.72 4.41 -6.74
N ASP A 355 11.41 4.84 -5.52
CA ASP A 355 10.23 4.41 -4.79
C ASP A 355 8.92 4.92 -5.42
N ALA A 356 8.91 6.15 -5.95
CA ALA A 356 7.74 6.73 -6.59
C ALA A 356 7.28 5.92 -7.80
N LYS A 357 8.20 5.34 -8.58
CA LYS A 357 7.85 4.67 -9.84
C LYS A 357 6.87 3.51 -9.67
N ILE A 358 6.96 2.76 -8.58
CA ILE A 358 6.06 1.63 -8.38
C ILE A 358 4.60 2.08 -8.18
N THR A 359 4.38 3.30 -7.70
CA THR A 359 3.03 3.83 -7.44
C THR A 359 2.21 4.00 -8.74
N GLU A 360 2.85 4.12 -9.89
CA GLU A 360 2.19 4.11 -11.21
C GLU A 360 1.84 2.70 -11.70
N ILE A 361 2.38 1.63 -11.08
CA ILE A 361 2.34 0.26 -11.60
C ILE A 361 1.42 -0.64 -10.78
N TYR A 362 1.70 -0.82 -9.48
CA TYR A 362 0.98 -1.79 -8.67
C TYR A 362 -0.43 -1.30 -8.24
N GLU A 363 -1.25 -2.24 -7.76
CA GLU A 363 -2.68 -2.05 -7.45
C GLU A 363 -3.48 -1.45 -8.63
N GLY A 364 -3.07 -1.82 -9.84
CA GLY A 364 -3.59 -1.31 -11.11
C GLY A 364 -2.75 -0.17 -11.66
N THR A 365 -2.21 -0.35 -12.87
CA THR A 365 -1.39 0.68 -13.52
C THR A 365 -2.16 1.99 -13.72
N SER A 366 -1.45 3.08 -14.05
CA SER A 366 -2.08 4.37 -14.41
C SER A 366 -3.10 4.21 -15.53
N GLU A 367 -2.88 3.29 -16.48
CA GLU A 367 -3.83 2.94 -17.55
C GLU A 367 -5.08 2.25 -16.99
N VAL A 368 -4.92 1.34 -16.02
CA VAL A 368 -6.06 0.69 -15.35
C VAL A 368 -6.90 1.72 -14.59
N GLN A 369 -6.28 2.70 -13.92
CA GLN A 369 -7.03 3.78 -13.27
C GLN A 369 -7.87 4.56 -14.30
N ARG A 370 -7.30 4.88 -15.46
CA ARG A 370 -8.03 5.54 -16.57
C ARG A 370 -9.20 4.70 -17.07
N MET A 371 -9.04 3.37 -17.16
CA MET A 371 -10.14 2.45 -17.50
C MET A 371 -11.26 2.48 -16.44
N VAL A 372 -10.92 2.49 -15.15
CA VAL A 372 -11.91 2.55 -14.07
C VAL A 372 -12.66 3.88 -14.09
N ILE A 373 -11.96 5.00 -14.25
CA ILE A 373 -12.55 6.34 -14.32
C ILE A 373 -13.48 6.45 -15.52
N SER A 374 -12.99 6.14 -16.73
CA SER A 374 -13.80 6.22 -17.96
C SER A 374 -14.99 5.28 -17.93
N GLY A 375 -14.82 4.06 -17.39
CA GLY A 375 -15.92 3.11 -17.22
C GLY A 375 -16.99 3.59 -16.24
N ALA A 376 -16.65 4.43 -15.26
CA ALA A 376 -17.62 5.05 -14.36
C ALA A 376 -18.34 6.23 -15.03
N MET A 377 -17.62 7.02 -15.84
CA MET A 377 -18.17 8.19 -16.55
C MET A 377 -19.11 7.83 -17.71
N LEU A 378 -18.91 6.66 -18.34
CA LEU A 378 -19.65 6.24 -19.54
C LEU A 378 -20.82 5.28 -19.23
N LYS A 379 -21.12 5.03 -17.95
CA LYS A 379 -22.32 4.30 -17.50
C LYS A 379 -23.52 5.21 -17.50
#